data_2f7b086d7b74c12f44ae110e0bc12573
#
_entry.id   2f7b086d7b74c12f44ae110e0bc12573
#
_cell.length_a   1.000
_cell.length_b   1.000
_cell.length_c   1.000
_cell.angle_alpha   90.00
_cell.angle_beta   90.00
_cell.angle_gamma   90.00
#
_symmetry.space_group_name_H-M   'P 1'
#
loop_
_entity.id
_entity.type
_entity.pdbx_description
1 polymer ?
#
loop_
_entity_poly.entity_id
_entity_poly.type
_entity_poly.pdbx_seq_one_letter_code
_entity_poly.pdbx_strand_id
1 'polypeptide(L)' 'MSRFKVGLDYEELSRVYREWIKQNGDGRDQEDMRFGQTLCKHYLREDTAFPELFYEESTWYAFVKAYNEL' A
#
# COMPACT_ATOMS: atom_id res chain seq x y z
N MET A 1 -7.42 -2.74 -15.65
CA MET A 1 -6.38 -1.75 -15.44
C MET A 1 -6.17 -1.52 -13.94
N SER A 2 -4.92 -1.34 -13.57
CA SER A 2 -4.61 -1.10 -12.17
C SER A 2 -4.99 0.32 -11.76
N ARG A 3 -5.40 0.47 -10.50
CA ARG A 3 -5.63 1.79 -9.93
C ARG A 3 -4.34 2.51 -9.59
N PHE A 4 -3.21 1.81 -9.67
CA PHE A 4 -1.92 2.37 -9.31
C PHE A 4 -1.20 2.94 -10.52
N LYS A 5 -0.29 3.86 -10.24
CA LYS A 5 0.57 4.43 -11.27
C LYS A 5 1.43 3.34 -11.90
N VAL A 6 1.87 3.59 -13.13
CA VAL A 6 2.60 2.60 -13.92
C VAL A 6 3.85 2.10 -13.20
N GLY A 7 4.48 2.92 -12.40
CA GLY A 7 5.72 2.53 -11.72
C GLY A 7 5.57 1.48 -10.66
N LEU A 8 4.35 1.16 -10.24
CA LEU A 8 4.15 0.16 -9.19
C LEU A 8 3.84 -1.18 -9.81
N ASP A 9 4.77 -2.13 -9.67
CA ASP A 9 4.58 -3.52 -10.07
C ASP A 9 4.79 -4.42 -8.85
N TYR A 10 4.74 -5.73 -9.07
CA TYR A 10 4.85 -6.70 -7.98
C TYR A 10 6.17 -6.55 -7.24
N GLU A 11 7.25 -6.36 -7.97
CA GLU A 11 8.57 -6.24 -7.37
C GLU A 11 8.67 -4.97 -6.53
N GLU A 12 8.21 -3.86 -7.07
CA GLU A 12 8.25 -2.60 -6.33
C GLU A 12 7.35 -2.65 -5.10
N LEU A 13 6.16 -3.23 -5.23
CA LEU A 13 5.26 -3.36 -4.10
C LEU A 13 5.88 -4.21 -2.99
N SER A 14 6.51 -5.31 -3.36
CA SER A 14 7.18 -6.18 -2.39
C SER A 14 8.31 -5.43 -1.68
N ARG A 15 9.08 -4.65 -2.43
CA ARG A 15 10.18 -3.86 -1.86
C ARG A 15 9.64 -2.83 -0.88
N VAL A 16 8.59 -2.13 -1.26
CA VAL A 16 8.00 -1.10 -0.41
C VAL A 16 7.44 -1.73 0.87
N TYR A 17 6.82 -2.89 0.74
CA TYR A 17 6.28 -3.61 1.89
C TYR A 17 7.40 -3.99 2.87
N ARG A 18 8.49 -4.56 2.35
CA ARG A 18 9.60 -4.97 3.20
C ARG A 18 10.23 -3.76 3.90
N GLU A 19 10.38 -2.64 3.18
CA GLU A 19 10.91 -1.43 3.79
C GLU A 19 9.98 -0.92 4.89
N TRP A 20 8.69 -0.97 4.66
CA TRP A 20 7.71 -0.54 5.67
C TRP A 20 7.83 -1.37 6.94
N ILE A 21 7.87 -2.69 6.78
CA ILE A 21 7.98 -3.59 7.93
C ILE A 21 9.27 -3.31 8.69
N LYS A 22 10.35 -3.10 7.97
CA LYS A 22 11.64 -2.86 8.58
C LYS A 22 11.63 -1.59 9.43
N GLN A 23 10.92 -0.57 8.99
CA GLN A 23 10.92 0.72 9.68
C GLN A 23 9.85 0.82 10.74
N ASN A 24 8.72 0.15 10.56
CA ASN A 24 7.54 0.34 11.41
C ASN A 24 7.09 -0.90 12.17
N GLY A 25 7.76 -2.03 11.98
CA GLY A 25 7.35 -3.28 12.60
C GLY A 25 6.24 -3.97 11.83
N ASP A 26 6.02 -5.24 12.15
CA ASP A 26 5.09 -6.04 11.37
C ASP A 26 3.65 -5.82 11.85
N GLY A 27 2.81 -5.37 10.96
CA GLY A 27 1.39 -5.31 11.19
C GLY A 27 0.91 -4.24 12.15
N ARG A 28 1.80 -3.44 12.70
CA ARG A 28 1.40 -2.41 13.66
C ARG A 28 1.29 -1.08 12.95
N ASP A 29 0.22 -0.38 13.23
CA ASP A 29 0.01 0.95 12.68
C ASP A 29 0.93 1.94 13.34
N GLN A 30 1.45 2.84 12.56
CA GLN A 30 2.07 4.03 13.08
C GLN A 30 0.98 5.05 13.36
N GLU A 31 1.23 5.90 14.32
CA GLU A 31 0.23 6.88 14.72
C GLU A 31 -0.15 7.82 13.58
N ASP A 32 0.77 8.01 12.64
CA ASP A 32 0.55 9.00 11.60
C ASP A 32 -0.05 8.42 10.33
N MET A 33 0.32 7.19 9.96
CA MET A 33 -0.08 6.69 8.66
C MET A 33 0.01 5.17 8.61
N ARG A 34 -0.98 4.57 7.95
CA ARG A 34 -1.02 3.13 7.70
C ARG A 34 -0.35 2.84 6.36
N PHE A 35 0.05 1.58 6.18
CA PHE A 35 0.68 1.16 4.93
C PHE A 35 -0.21 1.46 3.73
N GLY A 36 -1.53 1.15 3.84
CA GLY A 36 -2.47 1.40 2.77
C GLY A 36 -2.56 2.88 2.41
N GLN A 37 -2.57 3.73 3.41
CA GLN A 37 -2.58 5.18 3.17
C GLN A 37 -1.33 5.63 2.42
N THR A 38 -0.18 5.09 2.83
CA THR A 38 1.08 5.42 2.18
C THR A 38 1.07 5.00 0.72
N LEU A 39 0.58 3.80 0.43
CA LEU A 39 0.48 3.34 -0.95
C LEU A 39 -0.43 4.24 -1.77
N CYS A 40 -1.58 4.61 -1.22
CA CYS A 40 -2.49 5.48 -1.93
C CYS A 40 -1.87 6.84 -2.19
N LYS A 41 -1.17 7.38 -1.20
CA LYS A 41 -0.57 8.70 -1.32
C LYS A 41 0.49 8.75 -2.41
N HIS A 42 1.31 7.70 -2.51
CA HIS A 42 2.47 7.72 -3.39
C HIS A 42 2.26 7.04 -4.72
N TYR A 43 1.34 6.10 -4.81
CA TYR A 43 1.22 5.25 -6.00
C TYR A 43 -0.15 5.22 -6.62
N LEU A 44 -1.19 5.70 -5.93
CA LEU A 44 -2.54 5.67 -6.50
C LEU A 44 -2.68 6.74 -7.57
N ARG A 45 -3.35 6.38 -8.67
CA ARG A 45 -3.61 7.34 -9.74
C ARG A 45 -4.55 8.43 -9.26
N GLU A 46 -4.35 9.64 -9.76
CA GLU A 46 -5.11 10.77 -9.30
C GLU A 46 -6.58 10.70 -9.69
N ASP A 47 -6.89 9.98 -10.75
CA ASP A 47 -8.26 9.90 -11.26
C ASP A 47 -9.02 8.72 -10.70
N THR A 48 -8.51 8.09 -9.66
CA THR A 48 -9.16 6.91 -9.10
C THR A 48 -9.09 6.91 -7.59
N ALA A 49 -9.85 6.01 -6.97
CA ALA A 49 -9.88 5.88 -5.52
C ALA A 49 -9.81 4.41 -5.13
N PHE A 50 -9.28 4.14 -3.96
CA PHE A 50 -9.17 2.79 -3.45
C PHE A 50 -9.42 2.83 -1.94
N PRO A 51 -10.67 3.11 -1.53
CA PRO A 51 -10.98 3.27 -0.10
C PRO A 51 -10.72 2.02 0.72
N GLU A 52 -10.93 0.84 0.15
CA GLU A 52 -10.66 -0.40 0.87
C GLU A 52 -9.20 -0.50 1.30
N LEU A 53 -8.31 -0.02 0.46
CA LEU A 53 -6.88 0.00 0.78
C LEU A 53 -6.55 1.13 1.74
N PHE A 54 -7.09 2.31 1.47
CA PHE A 54 -6.79 3.50 2.26
C PHE A 54 -7.13 3.29 3.73
N TYR A 55 -8.26 2.64 4.00
CA TYR A 55 -8.74 2.45 5.37
C TYR A 55 -8.33 1.13 5.98
N GLU A 56 -7.57 0.31 5.26
CA GLU A 56 -7.13 -0.97 5.80
C GLU A 56 -6.10 -0.74 6.90
N GLU A 57 -6.37 -1.25 8.09
CA GLU A 57 -5.49 -1.06 9.24
C GLU A 57 -4.32 -2.04 9.27
N SER A 58 -4.52 -3.23 8.70
CA SER A 58 -3.49 -4.25 8.72
C SER A 58 -2.51 -4.04 7.57
N THR A 59 -1.22 -4.00 7.90
CA THR A 59 -0.18 -3.87 6.88
C THR A 59 -0.22 -5.04 5.90
N TRP A 60 -0.39 -6.26 6.42
CA TRP A 60 -0.44 -7.44 5.57
C TRP A 60 -1.64 -7.41 4.61
N TYR A 61 -2.83 -7.11 5.13
CA TYR A 61 -4.01 -7.07 4.26
C TYR A 61 -3.94 -5.92 3.27
N ALA A 62 -3.34 -4.81 3.66
CA ALA A 62 -3.13 -3.71 2.71
C ALA A 62 -2.22 -4.17 1.57
N PHE A 63 -1.15 -4.90 1.91
CA PHE A 63 -0.27 -5.46 0.89
C PHE A 63 -1.04 -6.41 -0.03
N VAL A 64 -1.85 -7.30 0.54
CA VAL A 64 -2.62 -8.27 -0.25
C VAL A 64 -3.60 -7.55 -1.18
N LYS A 65 -4.29 -6.54 -0.68
CA LYS A 65 -5.25 -5.79 -1.50
C LYS A 65 -4.54 -5.09 -2.66
N ALA A 66 -3.39 -4.47 -2.38
CA ALA A 66 -2.62 -3.82 -3.43
C ALA A 66 -2.09 -4.82 -4.43
N TYR A 67 -1.60 -5.95 -3.95
CA TYR A 67 -1.08 -7.01 -4.79
C TYR A 67 -2.14 -7.50 -5.77
N ASN A 68 -3.36 -7.69 -5.28
CA ASN A 68 -4.47 -8.17 -6.12
C ASN A 68 -4.92 -7.13 -7.14
N GLU A 69 -4.60 -5.87 -6.90
CA GLU A 69 -4.96 -4.80 -7.82
C GLU A 69 -3.97 -4.72 -9.00
N LEU A 70 -2.78 -5.24 -8.83
CA LEU A 70 -1.81 -5.26 -9.90
C LEU A 70 -2.11 -6.35 -10.90
#